data_661af38b7f07ebd80e6038fccd8bada4
#
_entry.id   661af38b7f07ebd80e6038fccd8bada4
#
_cell.length_a   1.000
_cell.length_b   1.000
_cell.length_c   1.000
_cell.angle_alpha   90.00
_cell.angle_beta   90.00
_cell.angle_gamma   90.00
#
_symmetry.space_group_name_H-M   'P 1'
#
loop_
_entity.id
_entity.type
_entity.pdbx_description
1 polymer ?
#
loop_
_entity_poly.entity_id
_entity_poly.type
_entity_poly.pdbx_seq_one_letter_code
_entity_poly.pdbx_strand_id
1 'polypeptide(L)'
;MQHTHILIIGAGMAGTRFAMQYAKSRLSAHSGLGIDSQGEQSQDEFAITLINSEPYAGYNRIMLSPVLAGEKRFAEIYLFSQEEYANHNITVKTGCTVSDINLAAHQVITDSGETIGYDKLVFATGSTPFILPLPNHTAKGVMGFRTKADVDAMLDIAKNNHNGKKSPKCLVIGGGLLGLEAANALVQQGAKVTVVHGAGYLLNRQLDKTAADLLQTYFENKGIEFVLNANSQAICVDEDNQVTGLTYTDNVDTSIPAKTIDSDCIIMTVGVRPNIALAQQVGISCERGILVDNQMRTHTPDVYAIGECVQFDNQLFGLVAPVYEQANILLHTLNEQPGSTSPVFSIQPTATKLKVSGVALFSAGDIDVSHDCEQLIYQDPSHSIYQKITVKDDRILSAVLYGDVQEGGWFFELIQNQQDISAIKDKLLFGKAFCEELLAG
;
A
#
# COMPACT_ATOMS: atom_id res chain seq x y z
N MET A 1 35.74 14.97 -12.99
CA MET A 1 34.32 15.11 -12.55
C MET A 1 33.65 13.76 -12.74
N GLN A 2 33.13 13.20 -11.70
CA GLN A 2 32.44 11.89 -11.80
C GLN A 2 30.95 12.17 -12.02
N HIS A 3 30.47 11.91 -13.23
CA HIS A 3 29.05 12.00 -13.56
C HIS A 3 28.38 10.71 -13.07
N THR A 4 27.41 10.81 -12.16
CA THR A 4 26.67 9.65 -11.63
C THR A 4 25.26 9.60 -12.22
N HIS A 5 24.97 8.58 -13.01
CA HIS A 5 23.63 8.35 -13.55
C HIS A 5 22.90 7.26 -12.74
N ILE A 6 21.81 7.68 -12.06
CA ILE A 6 20.93 6.76 -11.35
C ILE A 6 19.71 6.45 -12.22
N LEU A 7 19.51 5.18 -12.52
CA LEU A 7 18.34 4.70 -13.23
C LEU A 7 17.41 3.99 -12.27
N ILE A 8 16.13 4.39 -12.27
CA ILE A 8 15.10 3.86 -11.36
C ILE A 8 13.99 3.23 -12.19
N ILE A 9 13.75 1.94 -11.99
CA ILE A 9 12.67 1.20 -12.66
C ILE A 9 11.43 1.26 -11.78
N GLY A 10 10.48 2.10 -12.17
CA GLY A 10 9.23 2.35 -11.48
C GLY A 10 9.12 3.77 -10.90
N ALA A 11 8.26 4.59 -11.50
CA ALA A 11 7.91 5.93 -11.02
C ALA A 11 6.70 5.91 -10.06
N GLY A 12 6.58 4.87 -9.25
CA GLY A 12 5.63 4.81 -8.14
C GLY A 12 6.06 5.69 -6.96
N MET A 13 5.34 5.58 -5.84
CA MET A 13 5.58 6.42 -4.64
C MET A 13 7.03 6.29 -4.11
N ALA A 14 7.60 5.08 -4.08
CA ALA A 14 8.96 4.83 -3.61
C ALA A 14 10.01 5.45 -4.54
N GLY A 15 10.00 5.08 -5.82
CA GLY A 15 10.99 5.55 -6.81
C GLY A 15 10.97 7.07 -6.98
N THR A 16 9.77 7.66 -7.08
CA THR A 16 9.60 9.11 -7.18
C THR A 16 10.08 9.85 -5.91
N ARG A 17 9.75 9.31 -4.73
CA ARG A 17 10.20 9.87 -3.45
C ARG A 17 11.72 9.86 -3.36
N PHE A 18 12.34 8.73 -3.64
CA PHE A 18 13.79 8.58 -3.62
C PHE A 18 14.47 9.52 -4.63
N ALA A 19 14.02 9.54 -5.89
CA ALA A 19 14.56 10.41 -6.93
C ALA A 19 14.60 11.87 -6.50
N MET A 20 13.48 12.37 -5.98
CA MET A 20 13.36 13.76 -5.55
C MET A 20 14.23 14.07 -4.33
N GLN A 21 14.30 13.17 -3.35
CA GLN A 21 15.15 13.35 -2.17
C GLN A 21 16.64 13.35 -2.54
N TYR A 22 17.07 12.43 -3.41
CA TYR A 22 18.45 12.36 -3.86
C TYR A 22 18.83 13.63 -4.63
N ALA A 23 18.02 14.06 -5.59
CA ALA A 23 18.26 15.28 -6.33
C ALA A 23 18.38 16.51 -5.42
N LYS A 24 17.46 16.66 -4.46
CA LYS A 24 17.51 17.76 -3.47
C LYS A 24 18.77 17.72 -2.62
N SER A 25 19.21 16.56 -2.17
CA SER A 25 20.42 16.42 -1.37
C SER A 25 21.67 16.83 -2.14
N ARG A 26 21.76 16.47 -3.43
CA ARG A 26 22.90 16.83 -4.30
C ARG A 26 22.92 18.32 -4.62
N LEU A 27 21.77 18.91 -4.97
CA LEU A 27 21.66 20.35 -5.25
C LEU A 27 21.94 21.20 -4.00
N SER A 28 21.54 20.77 -2.81
CA SER A 28 21.83 21.47 -1.55
C SER A 28 23.30 21.41 -1.18
N ALA A 29 23.99 20.30 -1.43
CA ALA A 29 25.42 20.17 -1.21
C ALA A 29 26.23 21.14 -2.10
N HIS A 30 25.75 21.41 -3.32
CA HIS A 30 26.38 22.37 -4.22
C HIS A 30 26.20 23.84 -3.80
N SER A 31 25.05 24.17 -3.22
CA SER A 31 24.78 25.55 -2.76
C SER A 31 25.56 25.95 -1.49
N GLY A 32 26.11 24.98 -0.76
CA GLY A 32 26.86 25.19 0.49
C GLY A 32 28.40 25.19 0.32
N LEU A 33 28.91 24.76 -0.82
CA LEU A 33 30.35 24.81 -1.14
C LEU A 33 30.69 26.22 -1.62
N GLY A 34 31.39 26.98 -0.77
CA GLY A 34 32.02 28.24 -1.18
C GLY A 34 32.94 28.04 -2.38
N ILE A 35 33.02 29.04 -3.24
CA ILE A 35 33.93 29.12 -4.39
C ILE A 35 35.32 28.77 -3.88
N ASP A 36 35.96 27.72 -4.44
CA ASP A 36 37.32 27.41 -4.12
C ASP A 36 38.26 28.52 -4.62
N SER A 37 39.50 28.58 -4.10
CA SER A 37 40.48 29.62 -4.39
C SER A 37 40.93 29.64 -5.87
N GLN A 38 40.37 28.84 -6.76
CA GLN A 38 40.66 28.76 -8.20
C GLN A 38 39.43 29.07 -9.10
N GLY A 39 38.22 29.37 -8.51
CA GLY A 39 37.07 29.79 -9.29
C GLY A 39 36.37 28.66 -10.07
N GLU A 40 36.77 27.41 -9.89
CA GLU A 40 36.12 26.25 -10.50
C GLU A 40 35.15 25.62 -9.49
N GLN A 41 33.84 25.68 -9.79
CA GLN A 41 32.84 24.88 -9.12
C GLN A 41 33.08 23.42 -9.52
N SER A 42 33.53 22.57 -8.59
CA SER A 42 33.52 21.14 -8.83
C SER A 42 32.07 20.65 -8.88
N GLN A 43 31.47 20.68 -10.04
CA GLN A 43 30.15 20.13 -10.29
C GLN A 43 30.32 18.62 -10.40
N ASP A 44 30.04 17.89 -9.32
CA ASP A 44 29.70 16.46 -9.46
C ASP A 44 28.34 16.41 -10.18
N GLU A 45 28.39 16.28 -11.49
CA GLU A 45 27.18 16.16 -12.30
C GLU A 45 26.46 14.86 -11.96
N PHE A 46 25.16 14.94 -11.70
CA PHE A 46 24.30 13.76 -11.56
C PHE A 46 23.13 13.84 -12.55
N ALA A 47 22.64 12.69 -12.97
CA ALA A 47 21.40 12.56 -13.71
C ALA A 47 20.54 11.44 -13.08
N ILE A 48 19.24 11.62 -13.10
CA ILE A 48 18.30 10.59 -12.66
C ILE A 48 17.33 10.32 -13.79
N THR A 49 17.15 9.03 -14.12
CA THR A 49 16.12 8.59 -15.05
C THR A 49 15.14 7.70 -14.33
N LEU A 50 13.87 8.12 -14.31
CA LEU A 50 12.72 7.32 -13.84
C LEU A 50 12.05 6.69 -15.06
N ILE A 51 11.92 5.36 -15.09
CA ILE A 51 11.19 4.63 -16.14
C ILE A 51 9.87 4.13 -15.56
N ASN A 52 8.77 4.41 -16.23
CA ASN A 52 7.42 4.01 -15.81
C ASN A 52 6.65 3.37 -16.95
N SER A 53 6.13 2.16 -16.74
CA SER A 53 5.28 1.48 -17.71
C SER A 53 3.91 2.15 -17.89
N GLU A 54 3.39 2.82 -16.85
CA GLU A 54 2.18 3.61 -16.98
C GLU A 54 2.46 4.91 -17.77
N PRO A 55 1.48 5.43 -18.55
CA PRO A 55 1.65 6.66 -19.35
C PRO A 55 1.62 7.94 -18.48
N TYR A 56 1.83 7.84 -17.21
CA TYR A 56 1.74 8.90 -16.21
C TYR A 56 3.03 9.01 -15.40
N ALA A 57 3.36 10.22 -14.97
CA ALA A 57 4.37 10.44 -13.92
C ALA A 57 3.89 9.89 -12.56
N GLY A 58 4.77 9.90 -11.58
CA GLY A 58 4.46 9.39 -10.24
C GLY A 58 3.25 10.06 -9.60
N TYR A 59 2.32 9.27 -9.12
CA TYR A 59 1.12 9.73 -8.42
C TYR A 59 0.89 8.96 -7.11
N ASN A 60 0.11 9.57 -6.21
CA ASN A 60 -0.24 8.98 -4.92
C ASN A 60 -1.33 7.93 -5.10
N ARG A 61 -0.93 6.64 -5.12
CA ARG A 61 -1.85 5.50 -5.31
C ARG A 61 -2.91 5.36 -4.22
N ILE A 62 -2.65 5.85 -2.99
CA ILE A 62 -3.64 5.84 -1.91
C ILE A 62 -4.86 6.68 -2.28
N MET A 63 -4.65 7.73 -3.10
CA MET A 63 -5.70 8.63 -3.54
C MET A 63 -6.52 8.11 -4.73
N LEU A 64 -6.28 6.88 -5.21
CA LEU A 64 -7.10 6.29 -6.27
C LEU A 64 -8.53 6.01 -5.81
N SER A 65 -8.76 5.67 -4.53
CA SER A 65 -10.11 5.52 -3.98
C SER A 65 -10.91 6.83 -4.01
N PRO A 66 -10.38 7.99 -3.53
CA PRO A 66 -11.02 9.30 -3.74
C PRO A 66 -11.23 9.68 -5.21
N VAL A 67 -10.33 9.27 -6.12
CA VAL A 67 -10.52 9.52 -7.57
C VAL A 67 -11.68 8.67 -8.10
N LEU A 68 -11.74 7.39 -7.75
CA LEU A 68 -12.85 6.50 -8.11
C LEU A 68 -14.19 7.01 -7.55
N ALA A 69 -14.18 7.54 -6.32
CA ALA A 69 -15.36 8.14 -5.69
C ALA A 69 -15.81 9.48 -6.35
N GLY A 70 -14.96 10.08 -7.18
CA GLY A 70 -15.22 11.40 -7.78
C GLY A 70 -14.94 12.57 -6.83
N GLU A 71 -14.31 12.31 -5.68
CA GLU A 71 -13.96 13.33 -4.68
C GLU A 71 -12.70 14.12 -5.08
N LYS A 72 -11.86 13.53 -5.94
CA LYS A 72 -10.65 14.14 -6.50
C LYS A 72 -10.54 13.87 -8.00
N ARG A 73 -9.94 14.83 -8.70
CA ARG A 73 -9.51 14.60 -10.09
C ARG A 73 -8.14 13.91 -10.08
N PHE A 74 -7.86 13.08 -11.07
CA PHE A 74 -6.56 12.38 -11.16
C PHE A 74 -5.38 13.36 -11.20
N ALA A 75 -5.52 14.51 -11.83
CA ALA A 75 -4.48 15.53 -11.88
C ALA A 75 -4.05 16.08 -10.50
N GLU A 76 -4.91 15.95 -9.48
CA GLU A 76 -4.65 16.44 -8.11
C GLU A 76 -3.84 15.47 -7.26
N ILE A 77 -3.58 14.26 -7.76
CA ILE A 77 -2.87 13.23 -7.03
C ILE A 77 -1.44 12.97 -7.55
N TYR A 78 -0.98 13.72 -8.56
CA TYR A 78 0.43 13.68 -8.94
C TYR A 78 1.32 14.07 -7.76
N LEU A 79 2.45 13.40 -7.61
CA LEU A 79 3.40 13.66 -6.52
C LEU A 79 4.21 14.94 -6.79
N PHE A 80 4.58 15.16 -8.05
CA PHE A 80 5.33 16.32 -8.51
C PHE A 80 4.92 16.70 -9.93
N SER A 81 5.07 17.97 -10.27
CA SER A 81 4.87 18.48 -11.63
C SER A 81 6.05 18.13 -12.56
N GLN A 82 5.85 18.23 -13.87
CA GLN A 82 6.93 18.06 -14.84
C GLN A 82 8.04 19.10 -14.65
N GLU A 83 7.68 20.32 -14.28
CA GLU A 83 8.63 21.40 -13.99
C GLU A 83 9.50 21.07 -12.77
N GLU A 84 8.90 20.51 -11.70
CA GLU A 84 9.65 20.08 -10.51
C GLU A 84 10.66 18.97 -10.85
N TYR A 85 10.30 18.00 -11.68
CA TYR A 85 11.25 16.99 -12.14
C TYR A 85 12.39 17.62 -12.95
N ALA A 86 12.07 18.49 -13.90
CA ALA A 86 13.08 19.15 -14.75
C ALA A 86 14.05 20.02 -13.91
N ASN A 87 13.55 20.79 -12.95
CA ASN A 87 14.34 21.63 -12.07
C ASN A 87 15.28 20.84 -11.14
N HIS A 88 15.08 19.52 -11.03
CA HIS A 88 15.90 18.63 -10.20
C HIS A 88 16.73 17.62 -11.02
N ASN A 89 16.95 17.86 -12.32
CA ASN A 89 17.68 16.96 -13.23
C ASN A 89 17.12 15.53 -13.27
N ILE A 90 15.78 15.40 -13.16
CA ILE A 90 15.07 14.12 -13.19
C ILE A 90 14.33 14.00 -14.53
N THR A 91 14.72 13.02 -15.34
CA THR A 91 14.02 12.64 -16.56
C THR A 91 13.00 11.54 -16.25
N VAL A 92 11.73 11.75 -16.58
CA VAL A 92 10.67 10.74 -16.41
C VAL A 92 10.26 10.21 -17.77
N LYS A 93 10.54 8.92 -18.03
CA LYS A 93 10.09 8.20 -19.23
C LYS A 93 8.81 7.44 -18.89
N THR A 94 7.67 7.95 -19.35
CA THR A 94 6.35 7.34 -19.13
C THR A 94 5.93 6.49 -20.33
N GLY A 95 5.05 5.48 -20.10
CA GLY A 95 4.65 4.53 -21.15
C GLY A 95 5.82 3.71 -21.68
N CYS A 96 6.86 3.50 -20.86
CA CYS A 96 8.10 2.85 -21.22
C CYS A 96 8.34 1.69 -20.24
N THR A 97 8.47 0.48 -20.77
CA THR A 97 8.69 -0.73 -19.97
C THR A 97 10.11 -1.23 -20.15
N VAL A 98 10.82 -1.48 -19.05
CA VAL A 98 12.11 -2.19 -19.12
C VAL A 98 11.83 -3.66 -19.38
N SER A 99 12.32 -4.16 -20.50
CA SER A 99 12.15 -5.55 -20.94
C SER A 99 13.32 -6.45 -20.57
N ASP A 100 14.54 -5.88 -20.45
CA ASP A 100 15.74 -6.62 -20.09
C ASP A 100 16.81 -5.71 -19.46
N ILE A 101 17.78 -6.32 -18.77
CA ILE A 101 18.92 -5.62 -18.14
C ILE A 101 20.21 -6.39 -18.42
N ASN A 102 21.20 -5.72 -18.99
CA ASN A 102 22.55 -6.21 -19.07
C ASN A 102 23.37 -5.70 -17.87
N LEU A 103 23.43 -6.50 -16.80
CA LEU A 103 24.13 -6.14 -15.57
C LEU A 103 25.63 -5.91 -15.79
N ALA A 104 26.27 -6.68 -16.68
CA ALA A 104 27.72 -6.57 -16.95
C ALA A 104 28.06 -5.29 -17.72
N ALA A 105 27.17 -4.83 -18.59
CA ALA A 105 27.33 -3.59 -19.35
C ALA A 105 26.72 -2.36 -18.65
N HIS A 106 26.08 -2.51 -17.50
CA HIS A 106 25.33 -1.47 -16.80
C HIS A 106 24.30 -0.78 -17.72
N GLN A 107 23.46 -1.57 -18.37
CA GLN A 107 22.45 -1.08 -19.32
C GLN A 107 21.09 -1.72 -19.09
N VAL A 108 20.02 -0.94 -19.25
CA VAL A 108 18.66 -1.45 -19.38
C VAL A 108 18.21 -1.36 -20.83
N ILE A 109 17.34 -2.27 -21.24
CA ILE A 109 16.72 -2.33 -22.55
C ILE A 109 15.23 -2.15 -22.38
N THR A 110 14.62 -1.22 -23.10
CA THR A 110 13.19 -0.96 -23.05
C THR A 110 12.44 -1.82 -24.07
N ASP A 111 11.11 -1.87 -23.95
CA ASP A 111 10.20 -2.53 -24.88
C ASP A 111 10.25 -1.94 -26.31
N SER A 112 10.67 -0.68 -26.46
CA SER A 112 10.95 -0.05 -27.76
C SER A 112 12.33 -0.38 -28.34
N GLY A 113 13.18 -1.10 -27.60
CA GLY A 113 14.55 -1.42 -27.99
C GLY A 113 15.58 -0.32 -27.65
N GLU A 114 15.18 0.76 -26.97
CA GLU A 114 16.11 1.77 -26.49
C GLU A 114 17.02 1.18 -25.41
N THR A 115 18.33 1.47 -25.49
CA THR A 115 19.30 1.07 -24.47
C THR A 115 19.72 2.29 -23.67
N ILE A 116 19.64 2.22 -22.33
CA ILE A 116 19.98 3.30 -21.40
C ILE A 116 21.04 2.79 -20.42
N GLY A 117 22.20 3.46 -20.40
CA GLY A 117 23.27 3.16 -19.44
C GLY A 117 22.96 3.71 -18.04
N TYR A 118 23.60 3.14 -17.02
CA TYR A 118 23.51 3.61 -15.64
C TYR A 118 24.80 3.35 -14.86
N ASP A 119 25.05 4.14 -13.81
CA ASP A 119 26.05 3.83 -12.78
C ASP A 119 25.42 3.11 -11.60
N LYS A 120 24.17 3.47 -11.24
CA LYS A 120 23.40 2.84 -10.17
C LYS A 120 21.99 2.51 -10.66
N LEU A 121 21.55 1.29 -10.37
CA LEU A 121 20.23 0.79 -10.75
C LEU A 121 19.37 0.59 -9.50
N VAL A 122 18.14 1.12 -9.51
CA VAL A 122 17.19 0.98 -8.41
C VAL A 122 15.91 0.31 -8.92
N PHE A 123 15.59 -0.86 -8.39
CA PHE A 123 14.28 -1.46 -8.58
C PHE A 123 13.27 -0.80 -7.63
N ALA A 124 12.25 -0.16 -8.20
CA ALA A 124 11.10 0.40 -7.49
C ALA A 124 9.79 -0.07 -8.17
N THR A 125 9.81 -1.32 -8.66
CA THR A 125 8.78 -1.93 -9.51
C THR A 125 7.44 -2.14 -8.80
N GLY A 126 7.41 -2.01 -7.47
CA GLY A 126 6.19 -2.10 -6.67
C GLY A 126 5.56 -3.49 -6.67
N SER A 127 4.23 -3.54 -6.76
CA SER A 127 3.45 -4.77 -6.72
C SER A 127 2.27 -4.73 -7.69
N THR A 128 1.72 -5.90 -8.01
CA THR A 128 0.51 -6.08 -8.81
C THR A 128 -0.62 -6.65 -7.96
N PRO A 129 -1.91 -6.38 -8.28
CA PRO A 129 -3.02 -7.03 -7.63
C PRO A 129 -2.92 -8.56 -7.74
N PHE A 130 -3.22 -9.24 -6.65
CA PHE A 130 -3.34 -10.69 -6.72
C PHE A 130 -4.73 -11.04 -7.26
N ILE A 131 -4.75 -11.60 -8.46
CA ILE A 131 -5.97 -12.14 -9.06
C ILE A 131 -6.06 -13.62 -8.65
N LEU A 132 -7.15 -13.99 -7.95
CA LEU A 132 -7.39 -15.38 -7.56
C LEU A 132 -7.44 -16.26 -8.82
N PRO A 133 -6.72 -17.36 -8.85
CA PRO A 133 -6.68 -18.27 -10.01
C PRO A 133 -7.94 -19.14 -10.09
N LEU A 134 -9.10 -18.49 -10.07
CA LEU A 134 -10.40 -19.14 -10.24
C LEU A 134 -10.64 -19.49 -11.71
N PRO A 135 -11.44 -20.50 -12.01
CA PRO A 135 -11.96 -20.68 -13.36
C PRO A 135 -12.51 -19.36 -13.92
N ASN A 136 -12.13 -19.01 -15.14
CA ASN A 136 -12.48 -17.77 -15.86
C ASN A 136 -11.94 -16.46 -15.24
N HIS A 137 -10.89 -16.51 -14.43
CA HIS A 137 -10.31 -15.29 -13.80
C HIS A 137 -9.74 -14.26 -14.80
N THR A 138 -9.59 -14.62 -16.07
CA THR A 138 -9.14 -13.73 -17.16
C THR A 138 -10.31 -13.21 -18.01
N ALA A 139 -11.56 -13.45 -17.61
CA ALA A 139 -12.73 -12.99 -18.33
C ALA A 139 -12.83 -11.46 -18.36
N LYS A 140 -13.50 -10.95 -19.38
CA LYS A 140 -13.79 -9.51 -19.48
C LYS A 140 -14.66 -9.07 -18.29
N GLY A 141 -14.29 -7.98 -17.65
CA GLY A 141 -14.96 -7.48 -16.44
C GLY A 141 -14.35 -8.02 -15.13
N VAL A 142 -13.29 -8.87 -15.18
CA VAL A 142 -12.46 -9.20 -14.00
C VAL A 142 -11.27 -8.25 -13.95
N MET A 143 -11.06 -7.61 -12.81
CA MET A 143 -9.97 -6.65 -12.63
C MET A 143 -9.46 -6.59 -11.19
N GLY A 144 -8.28 -6.02 -11.01
CA GLY A 144 -7.78 -5.58 -9.70
C GLY A 144 -8.16 -4.13 -9.42
N PHE A 145 -7.60 -3.57 -8.33
CA PHE A 145 -7.67 -2.15 -8.01
C PHE A 145 -6.29 -1.66 -7.58
N ARG A 146 -5.53 -1.06 -8.52
CA ARG A 146 -4.16 -0.67 -8.25
C ARG A 146 -3.67 0.53 -9.06
N THR A 147 -4.20 0.72 -10.26
CA THR A 147 -3.72 1.68 -11.25
C THR A 147 -4.82 2.66 -11.67
N LYS A 148 -4.42 3.74 -12.34
CA LYS A 148 -5.37 4.65 -12.98
C LYS A 148 -6.23 3.93 -14.02
N ALA A 149 -5.66 2.99 -14.76
CA ALA A 149 -6.41 2.20 -15.74
C ALA A 149 -7.52 1.36 -15.10
N ASP A 150 -7.25 0.79 -13.91
CA ASP A 150 -8.29 0.07 -13.14
C ASP A 150 -9.43 1.01 -12.73
N VAL A 151 -9.09 2.23 -12.27
CA VAL A 151 -10.08 3.25 -11.92
C VAL A 151 -10.93 3.62 -13.14
N ASP A 152 -10.30 3.84 -14.31
CA ASP A 152 -11.03 4.17 -15.54
C ASP A 152 -11.98 3.04 -15.94
N ALA A 153 -11.51 1.79 -15.91
CA ALA A 153 -12.33 0.63 -16.21
C ALA A 153 -13.55 0.51 -15.26
N MET A 154 -13.35 0.74 -13.96
CA MET A 154 -14.43 0.75 -12.96
C MET A 154 -15.42 1.88 -13.22
N LEU A 155 -14.94 3.09 -13.54
CA LEU A 155 -15.79 4.24 -13.86
C LEU A 155 -16.57 4.03 -15.14
N ASP A 156 -15.98 3.40 -16.16
CA ASP A 156 -16.65 3.07 -17.41
C ASP A 156 -17.79 2.06 -17.17
N ILE A 157 -17.58 1.05 -16.32
CA ILE A 157 -18.62 0.10 -15.95
C ILE A 157 -19.73 0.80 -15.15
N ALA A 158 -19.37 1.66 -14.19
CA ALA A 158 -20.35 2.37 -13.37
C ALA A 158 -21.20 3.36 -14.16
N LYS A 159 -20.59 4.04 -15.15
CA LYS A 159 -21.25 5.07 -15.97
C LYS A 159 -21.97 4.53 -17.20
N ASN A 160 -21.39 3.53 -17.85
CA ASN A 160 -21.95 2.94 -19.05
C ASN A 160 -22.99 1.90 -18.66
N ASN A 161 -24.23 2.14 -19.08
CA ASN A 161 -25.31 1.15 -18.98
C ASN A 161 -25.00 -0.07 -19.86
N HIS A 162 -24.11 -0.96 -19.41
CA HIS A 162 -23.96 -2.25 -20.06
C HIS A 162 -25.33 -2.95 -20.06
N ASN A 163 -25.86 -3.26 -21.23
CA ASN A 163 -27.15 -3.90 -21.46
C ASN A 163 -28.41 -3.10 -21.04
N GLY A 164 -28.35 -1.75 -20.99
CA GLY A 164 -29.52 -0.92 -20.67
C GLY A 164 -29.94 -0.94 -19.20
N LYS A 165 -29.15 -1.49 -18.30
CA LYS A 165 -29.39 -1.48 -16.85
C LYS A 165 -29.00 -0.12 -16.26
N LYS A 166 -29.90 0.48 -15.46
CA LYS A 166 -29.68 1.77 -14.80
C LYS A 166 -28.63 1.74 -13.67
N SER A 167 -28.29 0.57 -13.15
CA SER A 167 -27.34 0.40 -12.05
C SER A 167 -26.62 -0.94 -12.23
N PRO A 168 -25.33 -0.93 -12.63
CA PRO A 168 -24.56 -2.16 -12.78
C PRO A 168 -24.37 -2.85 -11.42
N LYS A 169 -24.35 -4.17 -11.43
CA LYS A 169 -24.02 -5.00 -10.28
C LYS A 169 -22.51 -5.24 -10.25
N CYS A 170 -21.84 -4.87 -9.19
CA CYS A 170 -20.40 -5.06 -9.02
C CYS A 170 -20.14 -5.98 -7.82
N LEU A 171 -19.31 -7.00 -8.01
CA LEU A 171 -18.78 -7.80 -6.91
C LEU A 171 -17.37 -7.34 -6.57
N VAL A 172 -17.11 -7.17 -5.27
CA VAL A 172 -15.77 -6.94 -4.74
C VAL A 172 -15.35 -8.15 -3.92
N ILE A 173 -14.34 -8.87 -4.38
CA ILE A 173 -13.79 -10.02 -3.64
C ILE A 173 -12.69 -9.49 -2.72
N GLY A 174 -12.93 -9.52 -1.40
CA GLY A 174 -12.03 -9.05 -0.36
C GLY A 174 -12.61 -7.95 0.52
N GLY A 175 -12.93 -8.26 1.79
CA GLY A 175 -13.44 -7.33 2.81
C GLY A 175 -12.33 -6.60 3.58
N GLY A 176 -11.16 -6.41 2.96
CA GLY A 176 -10.07 -5.59 3.47
C GLY A 176 -10.26 -4.10 3.15
N LEU A 177 -9.31 -3.25 3.59
CA LEU A 177 -9.37 -1.80 3.41
C LEU A 177 -9.67 -1.39 1.96
N LEU A 178 -8.84 -1.86 1.03
CA LEU A 178 -8.96 -1.48 -0.39
C LEU A 178 -10.29 -1.94 -1.00
N GLY A 179 -10.81 -3.10 -0.59
CA GLY A 179 -12.10 -3.60 -1.05
C GLY A 179 -13.27 -2.76 -0.56
N LEU A 180 -13.25 -2.35 0.70
CA LEU A 180 -14.28 -1.48 1.28
C LEU A 180 -14.26 -0.07 0.66
N GLU A 181 -13.07 0.46 0.38
CA GLU A 181 -12.92 1.73 -0.33
C GLU A 181 -13.44 1.64 -1.76
N ALA A 182 -13.10 0.58 -2.50
CA ALA A 182 -13.60 0.34 -3.85
C ALA A 182 -15.13 0.18 -3.87
N ALA A 183 -15.67 -0.61 -2.93
CA ALA A 183 -17.11 -0.82 -2.80
C ALA A 183 -17.86 0.48 -2.52
N ASN A 184 -17.39 1.29 -1.56
CA ASN A 184 -17.99 2.58 -1.25
C ASN A 184 -17.92 3.56 -2.44
N ALA A 185 -16.79 3.62 -3.11
CA ALA A 185 -16.62 4.48 -4.27
C ALA A 185 -17.54 4.08 -5.42
N LEU A 186 -17.70 2.78 -5.69
CA LEU A 186 -18.62 2.29 -6.72
C LEU A 186 -20.09 2.56 -6.38
N VAL A 187 -20.49 2.46 -5.11
CA VAL A 187 -21.86 2.86 -4.67
C VAL A 187 -22.08 4.35 -4.92
N GLN A 188 -21.08 5.21 -4.62
CA GLN A 188 -21.14 6.65 -4.92
C GLN A 188 -21.27 6.94 -6.42
N GLN A 189 -20.76 6.05 -7.28
CA GLN A 189 -20.93 6.11 -8.73
C GLN A 189 -22.25 5.47 -9.22
N GLY A 190 -23.13 5.01 -8.32
CA GLY A 190 -24.45 4.49 -8.63
C GLY A 190 -24.51 2.99 -8.92
N ALA A 191 -23.46 2.22 -8.67
CA ALA A 191 -23.46 0.76 -8.78
C ALA A 191 -24.15 0.10 -7.59
N LYS A 192 -24.72 -1.08 -7.79
CA LYS A 192 -25.10 -2.01 -6.71
C LYS A 192 -23.90 -2.87 -6.38
N VAL A 193 -23.46 -2.85 -5.14
CA VAL A 193 -22.21 -3.51 -4.77
C VAL A 193 -22.43 -4.57 -3.70
N THR A 194 -21.90 -5.77 -3.95
CA THR A 194 -21.82 -6.85 -2.97
C THR A 194 -20.34 -7.16 -2.72
N VAL A 195 -19.93 -7.13 -1.44
CA VAL A 195 -18.57 -7.53 -1.02
C VAL A 195 -18.61 -9.00 -0.59
N VAL A 196 -17.79 -9.82 -1.25
CA VAL A 196 -17.62 -11.25 -0.95
C VAL A 196 -16.32 -11.44 -0.17
N HIS A 197 -16.40 -11.98 1.05
CA HIS A 197 -15.24 -12.11 1.94
C HIS A 197 -15.11 -13.50 2.54
N GLY A 198 -13.88 -14.03 2.55
CA GLY A 198 -13.60 -15.37 3.04
C GLY A 198 -13.63 -15.54 4.56
N ALA A 199 -13.46 -14.46 5.31
CA ALA A 199 -13.55 -14.47 6.77
C ALA A 199 -14.95 -14.10 7.27
N GLY A 200 -15.22 -14.39 8.56
CA GLY A 200 -16.50 -14.13 9.19
C GLY A 200 -16.77 -12.67 9.54
N TYR A 201 -15.82 -11.77 9.36
CA TYR A 201 -15.97 -10.32 9.60
C TYR A 201 -14.95 -9.51 8.81
N LEU A 202 -15.25 -8.22 8.61
CA LEU A 202 -14.46 -7.29 7.81
C LEU A 202 -13.18 -6.90 8.52
N LEU A 203 -12.13 -6.54 7.74
CA LEU A 203 -10.83 -6.10 8.28
C LEU A 203 -10.29 -7.05 9.36
N ASN A 204 -10.48 -8.34 9.22
CA ASN A 204 -10.18 -9.38 10.22
C ASN A 204 -8.71 -9.44 10.67
N ARG A 205 -7.82 -8.69 10.02
CA ARG A 205 -6.41 -8.53 10.43
C ARG A 205 -6.17 -7.24 11.23
N GLN A 206 -7.12 -6.32 11.25
CA GLN A 206 -6.99 -5.00 11.88
C GLN A 206 -8.03 -4.76 12.98
N LEU A 207 -9.17 -5.40 12.92
CA LEU A 207 -10.28 -5.19 13.86
C LEU A 207 -10.65 -6.50 14.56
N ASP A 208 -11.15 -6.36 15.76
CA ASP A 208 -11.92 -7.45 16.38
C ASP A 208 -13.35 -7.47 15.82
N LYS A 209 -14.08 -8.53 16.16
CA LYS A 209 -15.43 -8.73 15.63
C LYS A 209 -16.40 -7.58 15.96
N THR A 210 -16.32 -7.01 17.16
CA THR A 210 -17.22 -5.92 17.57
C THR A 210 -17.01 -4.65 16.75
N ALA A 211 -15.76 -4.22 16.57
CA ALA A 211 -15.44 -3.09 15.72
C ALA A 211 -15.79 -3.36 14.24
N ALA A 212 -15.58 -4.60 13.78
CA ALA A 212 -15.93 -5.01 12.43
C ALA A 212 -17.45 -5.02 12.19
N ASP A 213 -18.27 -5.43 13.17
CA ASP A 213 -19.73 -5.42 13.07
C ASP A 213 -20.26 -3.97 12.99
N LEU A 214 -19.68 -3.04 13.74
CA LEU A 214 -19.99 -1.61 13.62
C LEU A 214 -19.65 -1.08 12.23
N LEU A 215 -18.52 -1.47 11.70
CA LEU A 215 -18.07 -1.08 10.35
C LEU A 215 -18.98 -1.68 9.27
N GLN A 216 -19.37 -2.94 9.40
CA GLN A 216 -20.30 -3.59 8.49
C GLN A 216 -21.64 -2.86 8.47
N THR A 217 -22.22 -2.61 9.64
CA THR A 217 -23.48 -1.86 9.76
C THR A 217 -23.39 -0.48 9.10
N TYR A 218 -22.27 0.21 9.28
CA TYR A 218 -22.03 1.51 8.62
C TYR A 218 -22.09 1.41 7.10
N PHE A 219 -21.49 0.38 6.51
CA PHE A 219 -21.48 0.20 5.05
C PHE A 219 -22.81 -0.37 4.51
N GLU A 220 -23.49 -1.21 5.28
CA GLU A 220 -24.85 -1.67 4.94
C GLU A 220 -25.84 -0.51 4.85
N ASN A 221 -25.74 0.45 5.78
CA ASN A 221 -26.51 1.70 5.73
C ASN A 221 -26.18 2.59 4.51
N LYS A 222 -25.03 2.38 3.87
CA LYS A 222 -24.68 3.01 2.59
C LYS A 222 -25.13 2.22 1.37
N GLY A 223 -25.76 1.06 1.56
CA GLY A 223 -26.28 0.22 0.48
C GLY A 223 -25.29 -0.80 -0.07
N ILE A 224 -24.24 -1.15 0.68
CA ILE A 224 -23.32 -2.25 0.34
C ILE A 224 -23.84 -3.54 0.97
N GLU A 225 -23.94 -4.58 0.17
CA GLU A 225 -24.28 -5.94 0.64
C GLU A 225 -23.00 -6.73 0.96
N PHE A 226 -23.09 -7.63 1.95
CA PHE A 226 -21.96 -8.48 2.34
C PHE A 226 -22.30 -9.96 2.29
N VAL A 227 -21.37 -10.75 1.77
CA VAL A 227 -21.37 -12.22 1.84
C VAL A 227 -20.08 -12.62 2.53
N LEU A 228 -20.17 -12.92 3.80
CA LEU A 228 -19.05 -13.34 4.65
C LEU A 228 -18.92 -14.87 4.66
N ASN A 229 -17.79 -15.38 5.13
CA ASN A 229 -17.44 -16.81 5.12
C ASN A 229 -17.55 -17.43 3.73
N ALA A 230 -17.34 -16.67 2.68
CA ALA A 230 -17.52 -17.12 1.31
C ALA A 230 -16.22 -17.61 0.68
N ASN A 231 -16.21 -18.86 0.23
CA ASN A 231 -15.14 -19.42 -0.57
C ASN A 231 -15.51 -19.31 -2.06
N SER A 232 -14.90 -18.33 -2.74
CA SER A 232 -15.07 -18.14 -4.18
C SER A 232 -14.61 -19.36 -4.97
N GLN A 233 -15.45 -19.91 -5.85
CA GLN A 233 -15.18 -21.16 -6.56
C GLN A 233 -14.91 -20.95 -8.05
N ALA A 234 -15.75 -20.18 -8.73
CA ALA A 234 -15.64 -19.97 -10.17
C ALA A 234 -16.33 -18.66 -10.57
N ILE A 235 -15.80 -18.00 -11.57
CA ILE A 235 -16.43 -16.86 -12.24
C ILE A 235 -17.34 -17.38 -13.33
N CYS A 236 -18.60 -16.94 -13.33
CA CYS A 236 -19.56 -17.23 -14.36
C CYS A 236 -19.37 -16.26 -15.53
N VAL A 237 -19.43 -16.78 -16.75
CA VAL A 237 -19.28 -16.01 -17.98
C VAL A 237 -20.35 -16.38 -18.99
N ASP A 238 -20.64 -15.48 -19.93
CA ASP A 238 -21.44 -15.73 -21.11
C ASP A 238 -20.60 -16.24 -22.29
N GLU A 239 -21.24 -16.38 -23.47
CA GLU A 239 -20.60 -16.85 -24.71
C GLU A 239 -19.51 -15.92 -25.23
N ASP A 240 -19.55 -14.61 -24.88
CA ASP A 240 -18.57 -13.60 -25.24
C ASP A 240 -17.42 -13.47 -24.25
N ASN A 241 -17.33 -14.40 -23.26
CA ASN A 241 -16.38 -14.39 -22.15
C ASN A 241 -16.50 -13.13 -21.27
N GLN A 242 -17.71 -12.59 -21.13
CA GLN A 242 -18.03 -11.49 -20.24
C GLN A 242 -18.54 -12.02 -18.90
N VAL A 243 -18.12 -11.42 -17.79
CA VAL A 243 -18.59 -11.77 -16.44
C VAL A 243 -20.11 -11.66 -16.34
N THR A 244 -20.74 -12.70 -15.77
CA THR A 244 -22.16 -12.73 -15.43
C THR A 244 -22.42 -13.00 -13.95
N GLY A 245 -21.39 -13.43 -13.19
CA GLY A 245 -21.51 -13.68 -11.76
C GLY A 245 -20.34 -14.42 -11.14
N LEU A 246 -20.53 -14.83 -9.89
CA LEU A 246 -19.57 -15.60 -9.08
C LEU A 246 -20.29 -16.74 -8.38
N THR A 247 -19.77 -17.96 -8.52
CA THR A 247 -20.16 -19.11 -7.71
C THR A 247 -19.27 -19.21 -6.47
N TYR A 248 -19.88 -19.42 -5.31
CA TYR A 248 -19.18 -19.56 -4.03
C TYR A 248 -19.83 -20.62 -3.15
N THR A 249 -19.09 -21.13 -2.17
CA THR A 249 -19.54 -22.04 -1.11
C THR A 249 -19.35 -21.35 0.24
N ASP A 250 -20.06 -21.84 1.25
CA ASP A 250 -19.84 -21.41 2.62
C ASP A 250 -18.56 -22.05 3.20
N ASN A 251 -17.71 -21.27 3.88
CA ASN A 251 -16.47 -21.76 4.50
C ASN A 251 -16.70 -22.48 5.83
N VAL A 252 -17.84 -22.23 6.48
CA VAL A 252 -18.17 -22.74 7.82
C VAL A 252 -19.05 -23.97 7.68
N ASP A 253 -20.12 -23.86 6.89
CA ASP A 253 -21.06 -24.96 6.65
C ASP A 253 -20.92 -25.48 5.21
N THR A 254 -20.09 -26.48 5.06
CA THR A 254 -19.85 -27.15 3.76
C THR A 254 -21.02 -28.00 3.27
N SER A 255 -22.07 -28.19 4.08
CA SER A 255 -23.30 -28.87 3.67
C SER A 255 -24.21 -27.98 2.81
N ILE A 256 -24.01 -26.65 2.87
CA ILE A 256 -24.76 -25.68 2.07
C ILE A 256 -24.31 -25.80 0.60
N PRO A 257 -25.24 -26.01 -0.34
CA PRO A 257 -24.88 -26.05 -1.77
C PRO A 257 -24.24 -24.76 -2.24
N ALA A 258 -23.39 -24.87 -3.27
CA ALA A 258 -22.83 -23.70 -3.92
C ALA A 258 -23.92 -22.72 -4.38
N LYS A 259 -23.69 -21.44 -4.15
CA LYS A 259 -24.58 -20.33 -4.53
C LYS A 259 -23.95 -19.51 -5.64
N THR A 260 -24.77 -18.82 -6.41
CA THR A 260 -24.31 -17.88 -7.44
C THR A 260 -24.85 -16.50 -7.17
N ILE A 261 -24.00 -15.49 -7.31
CA ILE A 261 -24.35 -14.07 -7.26
C ILE A 261 -24.14 -13.51 -8.65
N ASP A 262 -25.17 -12.88 -9.22
CA ASP A 262 -25.06 -12.18 -10.51
C ASP A 262 -24.18 -10.94 -10.39
N SER A 263 -23.36 -10.69 -11.40
CA SER A 263 -22.53 -9.49 -11.47
C SER A 263 -22.18 -9.11 -12.90
N ASP A 264 -22.07 -7.82 -13.16
CA ASP A 264 -21.60 -7.29 -14.44
C ASP A 264 -20.06 -7.11 -14.43
N CYS A 265 -19.42 -7.10 -13.24
CA CYS A 265 -17.96 -7.07 -13.07
C CYS A 265 -17.50 -7.60 -11.70
N ILE A 266 -16.25 -8.05 -11.64
CA ILE A 266 -15.61 -8.53 -10.41
C ILE A 266 -14.31 -7.77 -10.18
N ILE A 267 -14.20 -7.13 -9.02
CA ILE A 267 -13.00 -6.44 -8.55
C ILE A 267 -12.33 -7.31 -7.48
N MET A 268 -11.09 -7.71 -7.70
CA MET A 268 -10.33 -8.52 -6.75
C MET A 268 -9.38 -7.66 -5.91
N THR A 269 -9.59 -7.64 -4.60
CA THR A 269 -8.82 -6.88 -3.61
C THR A 269 -8.29 -7.77 -2.48
N VAL A 270 -7.84 -8.97 -2.84
CA VAL A 270 -7.39 -10.02 -1.91
C VAL A 270 -5.88 -9.99 -1.64
N GLY A 271 -5.27 -8.85 -1.85
CA GLY A 271 -3.85 -8.62 -1.63
C GLY A 271 -3.08 -8.31 -2.92
N VAL A 272 -1.77 -8.17 -2.77
CA VAL A 272 -0.84 -7.84 -3.85
C VAL A 272 0.32 -8.81 -3.88
N ARG A 273 1.00 -8.89 -5.02
CA ARG A 273 2.24 -9.63 -5.21
C ARG A 273 3.35 -8.68 -5.61
N PRO A 274 4.54 -8.74 -4.97
CA PRO A 274 5.71 -8.00 -5.40
C PRO A 274 6.04 -8.24 -6.87
N ASN A 275 6.36 -7.17 -7.59
CA ASN A 275 6.69 -7.27 -9.01
C ASN A 275 8.19 -7.53 -9.18
N ILE A 276 8.56 -8.80 -9.21
CA ILE A 276 9.95 -9.30 -9.18
C ILE A 276 10.40 -9.96 -10.49
N ALA A 277 9.51 -10.11 -11.46
CA ALA A 277 9.79 -10.90 -12.68
C ALA A 277 11.05 -10.43 -13.42
N LEU A 278 11.21 -9.11 -13.61
CA LEU A 278 12.39 -8.54 -14.27
C LEU A 278 13.67 -8.82 -13.46
N ALA A 279 13.63 -8.68 -12.13
CA ALA A 279 14.78 -8.95 -11.28
C ALA A 279 15.19 -10.43 -11.32
N GLN A 280 14.22 -11.35 -11.29
CA GLN A 280 14.46 -12.79 -11.45
C GLN A 280 15.05 -13.14 -12.82
N GLN A 281 14.51 -12.54 -13.89
CA GLN A 281 14.97 -12.76 -15.27
C GLN A 281 16.48 -12.50 -15.41
N VAL A 282 16.99 -11.47 -14.74
CA VAL A 282 18.40 -11.07 -14.81
C VAL A 282 19.26 -11.61 -13.67
N GLY A 283 18.75 -12.56 -12.89
CA GLY A 283 19.50 -13.28 -11.87
C GLY A 283 19.65 -12.54 -10.53
N ILE A 284 18.89 -11.48 -10.27
CA ILE A 284 18.83 -10.86 -8.94
C ILE A 284 18.12 -11.80 -7.98
N SER A 285 18.67 -11.98 -6.77
CA SER A 285 18.10 -12.87 -5.76
C SER A 285 16.71 -12.41 -5.30
N CYS A 286 15.73 -13.28 -5.48
CA CYS A 286 14.34 -13.06 -5.10
C CYS A 286 13.76 -14.31 -4.44
N GLU A 287 12.86 -14.09 -3.49
CA GLU A 287 11.94 -15.11 -2.97
C GLU A 287 10.51 -14.64 -3.24
N ARG A 288 9.82 -14.12 -2.21
CA ARG A 288 8.51 -13.46 -2.37
C ARG A 288 8.64 -12.00 -2.82
N GLY A 289 9.82 -11.39 -2.62
CA GLY A 289 10.25 -10.06 -3.01
C GLY A 289 11.71 -10.08 -3.46
N ILE A 290 12.24 -8.95 -3.91
CA ILE A 290 13.67 -8.76 -4.19
C ILE A 290 14.41 -8.71 -2.84
N LEU A 291 15.39 -9.58 -2.65
CA LEU A 291 16.16 -9.65 -1.41
C LEU A 291 17.13 -8.48 -1.31
N VAL A 292 17.08 -7.76 -0.19
CA VAL A 292 17.99 -6.65 0.12
C VAL A 292 18.58 -6.79 1.52
N ASP A 293 19.71 -6.12 1.73
CA ASP A 293 20.27 -5.90 3.06
C ASP A 293 19.60 -4.71 3.78
N ASN A 294 20.04 -4.39 4.99
CA ASN A 294 19.52 -3.27 5.77
C ASN A 294 19.90 -1.87 5.23
N GLN A 295 20.63 -1.81 4.12
CA GLN A 295 20.98 -0.60 3.37
C GLN A 295 20.32 -0.57 1.98
N MET A 296 19.34 -1.43 1.74
CA MET A 296 18.59 -1.56 0.47
C MET A 296 19.47 -2.04 -0.71
N ARG A 297 20.64 -2.63 -0.47
CA ARG A 297 21.50 -3.22 -1.50
C ARG A 297 21.02 -4.63 -1.84
N THR A 298 21.01 -4.99 -3.11
CA THR A 298 20.92 -6.38 -3.52
C THR A 298 22.30 -7.06 -3.42
N HIS A 299 22.38 -8.36 -3.69
CA HIS A 299 23.68 -9.05 -3.75
C HIS A 299 24.52 -8.63 -4.97
N THR A 300 23.93 -7.94 -5.94
CA THR A 300 24.60 -7.46 -7.16
C THR A 300 25.13 -6.06 -6.91
N PRO A 301 26.43 -5.81 -7.15
CA PRO A 301 27.00 -4.47 -7.00
C PRO A 301 26.25 -3.43 -7.83
N ASP A 302 26.09 -2.23 -7.28
CA ASP A 302 25.44 -1.09 -7.93
C ASP A 302 23.95 -1.29 -8.24
N VAL A 303 23.33 -2.34 -7.69
CA VAL A 303 21.91 -2.65 -7.86
C VAL A 303 21.22 -2.65 -6.50
N TYR A 304 20.15 -1.87 -6.40
CA TYR A 304 19.38 -1.61 -5.18
C TYR A 304 17.90 -1.90 -5.43
N ALA A 305 17.12 -2.08 -4.35
CA ALA A 305 15.67 -2.17 -4.47
C ALA A 305 14.97 -1.49 -3.28
N ILE A 306 13.85 -0.81 -3.57
CA ILE A 306 12.99 -0.14 -2.59
C ILE A 306 11.50 -0.32 -2.93
N GLY A 307 10.66 -0.18 -1.94
CA GLY A 307 9.20 -0.21 -2.12
C GLY A 307 8.60 -1.59 -1.93
N GLU A 308 7.40 -1.79 -2.45
CA GLU A 308 6.64 -3.04 -2.27
C GLU A 308 7.20 -4.24 -3.03
N CYS A 309 8.21 -4.06 -3.89
CA CYS A 309 8.91 -5.17 -4.54
C CYS A 309 9.97 -5.82 -3.64
N VAL A 310 10.31 -5.20 -2.52
CA VAL A 310 11.39 -5.62 -1.62
C VAL A 310 10.92 -6.69 -0.64
N GLN A 311 11.83 -7.61 -0.31
CA GLN A 311 11.77 -8.49 0.85
C GLN A 311 13.00 -8.23 1.71
N PHE A 312 12.79 -7.94 2.99
CA PHE A 312 13.81 -7.79 4.00
C PHE A 312 13.44 -8.60 5.24
N ASP A 313 14.35 -9.40 5.76
CA ASP A 313 14.15 -10.25 6.94
C ASP A 313 12.82 -11.05 6.90
N ASN A 314 12.57 -11.74 5.79
CA ASN A 314 11.35 -12.51 5.52
C ASN A 314 10.02 -11.70 5.48
N GLN A 315 10.07 -10.37 5.55
CA GLN A 315 8.90 -9.52 5.50
C GLN A 315 8.73 -8.82 4.15
N LEU A 316 7.47 -8.61 3.78
CA LEU A 316 7.04 -7.78 2.65
C LEU A 316 6.37 -6.52 3.19
N PHE A 317 6.43 -5.44 2.42
CA PHE A 317 5.98 -4.12 2.86
C PHE A 317 4.83 -3.63 1.97
N GLY A 318 3.69 -3.33 2.57
CA GLY A 318 2.49 -2.82 1.87
C GLY A 318 2.00 -1.48 2.42
N LEU A 319 2.68 -0.93 3.44
CA LEU A 319 2.36 0.38 4.02
C LEU A 319 3.36 1.44 3.52
N VAL A 320 2.90 2.68 3.43
CA VAL A 320 3.72 3.79 2.89
C VAL A 320 4.88 4.16 3.80
N ALA A 321 4.70 4.10 5.11
CA ALA A 321 5.74 4.52 6.06
C ALA A 321 7.03 3.71 5.89
N PRO A 322 7.04 2.35 5.95
CA PRO A 322 8.25 1.58 5.70
C PRO A 322 8.82 1.79 4.29
N VAL A 323 7.97 1.97 3.28
CA VAL A 323 8.42 2.22 1.89
C VAL A 323 9.17 3.56 1.78
N TYR A 324 8.72 4.59 2.48
CA TYR A 324 9.41 5.88 2.53
C TYR A 324 10.68 5.84 3.37
N GLU A 325 10.69 5.03 4.42
CA GLU A 325 11.90 4.74 5.20
C GLU A 325 12.99 4.09 4.33
N GLN A 326 12.64 3.06 3.55
CA GLN A 326 13.55 2.43 2.59
C GLN A 326 14.14 3.44 1.61
N ALA A 327 13.33 4.37 1.09
CA ALA A 327 13.82 5.44 0.21
C ALA A 327 14.81 6.36 0.93
N ASN A 328 14.57 6.68 2.20
CA ASN A 328 15.47 7.48 3.02
C ASN A 328 16.78 6.73 3.33
N ILE A 329 16.71 5.45 3.68
CA ILE A 329 17.90 4.61 3.90
C ILE A 329 18.75 4.55 2.62
N LEU A 330 18.13 4.29 1.46
CA LEU A 330 18.86 4.26 0.19
C LEU A 330 19.52 5.60 -0.14
N LEU A 331 18.87 6.73 0.18
CA LEU A 331 19.46 8.06 0.06
C LEU A 331 20.78 8.16 0.83
N HIS A 332 20.77 7.73 2.10
CA HIS A 332 21.98 7.74 2.93
C HIS A 332 23.03 6.77 2.41
N THR A 333 22.65 5.57 1.98
CA THR A 333 23.54 4.57 1.40
C THR A 333 24.28 5.09 0.17
N LEU A 334 23.60 5.82 -0.73
CA LEU A 334 24.22 6.34 -1.94
C LEU A 334 25.02 7.64 -1.73
N ASN A 335 24.79 8.34 -0.60
CA ASN A 335 25.56 9.53 -0.22
C ASN A 335 26.65 9.23 0.82
N GLU A 336 26.90 7.93 1.14
CA GLU A 336 27.84 7.54 2.17
C GLU A 336 29.25 8.01 1.86
N GLN A 337 29.87 8.69 2.83
CA GLN A 337 31.27 9.09 2.74
C GLN A 337 32.16 8.02 3.39
N PRO A 338 33.38 7.79 2.91
CA PRO A 338 34.31 6.87 3.54
C PRO A 338 34.51 7.18 5.03
N GLY A 339 34.17 6.22 5.91
CA GLY A 339 34.32 6.36 7.36
C GLY A 339 33.11 6.94 8.09
N SER A 340 32.02 7.27 7.41
CA SER A 340 30.74 7.60 8.06
C SER A 340 29.91 6.34 8.35
N THR A 341 29.03 6.42 9.35
CA THR A 341 28.02 5.37 9.63
C THR A 341 26.69 5.83 9.03
N SER A 342 26.21 5.11 8.03
CA SER A 342 24.89 5.35 7.48
C SER A 342 23.80 4.71 8.34
N PRO A 343 22.60 5.32 8.45
CA PRO A 343 21.48 4.70 9.10
C PRO A 343 21.11 3.39 8.37
N VAL A 344 20.55 2.45 9.12
CA VAL A 344 20.13 1.14 8.60
C VAL A 344 18.64 0.96 8.75
N PHE A 345 18.03 0.28 7.80
CA PHE A 345 16.63 -0.09 7.87
C PHE A 345 16.42 -1.17 8.94
N SER A 346 15.41 -0.98 9.74
CA SER A 346 14.96 -1.99 10.71
C SER A 346 13.43 -2.08 10.67
N ILE A 347 12.92 -3.30 10.88
CA ILE A 347 11.49 -3.52 10.93
C ILE A 347 10.97 -2.93 12.24
N GLN A 348 10.15 -1.90 12.12
CA GLN A 348 9.49 -1.29 13.26
C GLN A 348 8.07 -1.83 13.39
N PRO A 349 7.57 -2.07 14.61
CA PRO A 349 6.14 -2.27 14.81
C PRO A 349 5.38 -1.13 14.15
N THR A 350 4.29 -1.44 13.49
CA THR A 350 3.45 -0.44 12.82
C THR A 350 2.06 -0.46 13.40
N ALA A 351 1.53 0.72 13.71
CA ALA A 351 0.11 0.87 13.96
C ALA A 351 -0.63 1.07 12.63
N THR A 352 -1.82 0.55 12.56
CA THR A 352 -2.73 0.76 11.45
C THR A 352 -3.68 1.90 11.81
N LYS A 353 -3.45 3.10 11.24
CA LYS A 353 -4.39 4.23 11.34
C LYS A 353 -5.05 4.41 9.99
N LEU A 354 -6.34 4.16 9.94
CA LEU A 354 -7.14 4.16 8.72
C LEU A 354 -8.28 5.17 8.82
N LYS A 355 -8.60 5.79 7.69
CA LYS A 355 -9.87 6.49 7.51
C LYS A 355 -10.59 5.81 6.35
N VAL A 356 -11.46 4.86 6.67
CA VAL A 356 -12.19 4.08 5.67
C VAL A 356 -13.49 4.79 5.35
N SER A 357 -13.56 5.46 4.20
CA SER A 357 -14.81 6.07 3.70
C SER A 357 -15.56 6.94 4.72
N GLY A 358 -14.83 7.64 5.57
CA GLY A 358 -15.39 8.53 6.59
C GLY A 358 -15.29 8.00 8.03
N VAL A 359 -15.08 6.71 8.27
CA VAL A 359 -14.88 6.13 9.60
C VAL A 359 -13.41 6.14 9.97
N ALA A 360 -13.08 6.69 11.13
CA ALA A 360 -11.75 6.64 11.70
C ALA A 360 -11.55 5.31 12.43
N LEU A 361 -10.47 4.62 12.13
CA LEU A 361 -10.08 3.34 12.71
C LEU A 361 -8.61 3.39 13.13
N PHE A 362 -8.31 2.73 14.23
CA PHE A 362 -6.95 2.52 14.68
C PHE A 362 -6.79 1.11 15.23
N SER A 363 -5.69 0.46 14.91
CA SER A 363 -5.29 -0.77 15.57
C SER A 363 -3.78 -0.85 15.69
N ALA A 364 -3.31 -1.42 16.79
CA ALA A 364 -1.90 -1.66 17.06
C ALA A 364 -1.72 -2.92 17.90
N GLY A 365 -0.57 -3.56 17.76
CA GLY A 365 -0.25 -4.79 18.47
C GLY A 365 -0.95 -6.03 17.91
N ASP A 366 -0.91 -7.11 18.65
CA ASP A 366 -1.52 -8.39 18.28
C ASP A 366 -2.98 -8.43 18.72
N ILE A 367 -3.91 -8.30 17.79
CA ILE A 367 -5.35 -8.25 18.07
C ILE A 367 -5.98 -9.63 18.30
N ASP A 368 -5.30 -10.70 17.89
CA ASP A 368 -5.80 -12.08 17.98
C ASP A 368 -5.51 -12.74 19.33
N VAL A 369 -4.84 -12.04 20.25
CA VAL A 369 -4.54 -12.56 21.60
C VAL A 369 -5.84 -12.65 22.41
N SER A 370 -6.33 -13.87 22.63
CA SER A 370 -7.61 -14.13 23.27
C SER A 370 -7.55 -14.86 24.60
N HIS A 371 -6.41 -15.46 24.98
CA HIS A 371 -6.33 -16.30 26.17
C HIS A 371 -5.46 -15.66 27.26
N ASP A 372 -5.98 -15.66 28.48
CA ASP A 372 -5.30 -15.15 29.69
C ASP A 372 -4.92 -13.66 29.65
N CYS A 373 -5.73 -12.83 28.97
CA CYS A 373 -5.54 -11.38 28.88
C CYS A 373 -6.77 -10.65 29.44
N GLU A 374 -6.51 -9.55 30.12
CA GLU A 374 -7.54 -8.61 30.53
C GLU A 374 -7.94 -7.72 29.35
N GLN A 375 -9.22 -7.43 29.22
CA GLN A 375 -9.75 -6.56 28.17
C GLN A 375 -10.42 -5.35 28.83
N LEU A 376 -9.94 -4.16 28.53
CA LEU A 376 -10.56 -2.91 28.90
C LEU A 376 -11.38 -2.44 27.71
N ILE A 377 -12.69 -2.26 27.89
CA ILE A 377 -13.61 -1.93 26.79
C ILE A 377 -14.40 -0.69 27.15
N TYR A 378 -14.44 0.26 26.24
CA TYR A 378 -15.34 1.41 26.26
C TYR A 378 -16.22 1.40 25.02
N GLN A 379 -17.52 1.61 25.21
CA GLN A 379 -18.51 1.69 24.14
C GLN A 379 -19.45 2.86 24.36
N ASP A 380 -19.63 3.68 23.31
CA ASP A 380 -20.67 4.67 23.20
C ASP A 380 -21.44 4.47 21.89
N PRO A 381 -22.54 3.69 21.92
CA PRO A 381 -23.31 3.42 20.71
C PRO A 381 -23.94 4.67 20.10
N SER A 382 -24.23 5.70 20.92
CA SER A 382 -24.89 6.94 20.47
C SER A 382 -23.96 7.78 19.57
N HIS A 383 -22.66 7.70 19.81
CA HIS A 383 -21.63 8.37 19.02
C HIS A 383 -20.83 7.42 18.10
N SER A 384 -21.23 6.15 18.06
CA SER A 384 -20.53 5.11 17.30
C SER A 384 -19.04 5.02 17.68
N ILE A 385 -18.74 5.01 18.98
CA ILE A 385 -17.39 4.88 19.51
C ILE A 385 -17.23 3.49 20.15
N TYR A 386 -16.11 2.84 19.80
CA TYR A 386 -15.66 1.60 20.44
C TYR A 386 -14.16 1.65 20.63
N GLN A 387 -13.71 1.29 21.83
CA GLN A 387 -12.31 1.16 22.19
C GLN A 387 -12.11 -0.14 22.95
N LYS A 388 -11.09 -0.91 22.56
CA LYS A 388 -10.68 -2.12 23.24
C LYS A 388 -9.17 -2.12 23.41
N ILE A 389 -8.72 -2.24 24.63
CA ILE A 389 -7.32 -2.39 25.00
C ILE A 389 -7.12 -3.77 25.61
N THR A 390 -6.22 -4.56 25.06
CA THR A 390 -5.87 -5.89 25.59
C THR A 390 -4.60 -5.77 26.42
N VAL A 391 -4.66 -6.20 27.68
CA VAL A 391 -3.59 -6.07 28.66
C VAL A 391 -3.16 -7.44 29.18
N LYS A 392 -1.84 -7.65 29.33
CA LYS A 392 -1.26 -8.81 29.99
C LYS A 392 -0.03 -8.38 30.78
N ASP A 393 0.11 -8.87 32.01
CA ASP A 393 1.23 -8.56 32.90
C ASP A 393 1.48 -7.05 33.00
N ASP A 394 0.40 -6.28 33.19
CA ASP A 394 0.37 -4.81 33.25
C ASP A 394 1.05 -4.11 32.05
N ARG A 395 0.96 -4.71 30.85
CA ARG A 395 1.42 -4.12 29.58
C ARG A 395 0.33 -4.26 28.52
N ILE A 396 0.25 -3.24 27.66
CA ILE A 396 -0.69 -3.28 26.53
C ILE A 396 -0.12 -4.19 25.45
N LEU A 397 -0.90 -5.20 25.05
CA LEU A 397 -0.59 -6.08 23.92
C LEU A 397 -1.20 -5.57 22.62
N SER A 398 -2.41 -5.02 22.69
CA SER A 398 -3.09 -4.46 21.52
C SER A 398 -4.10 -3.39 21.88
N ALA A 399 -4.36 -2.53 20.91
CA ALA A 399 -5.41 -1.51 20.97
C ALA A 399 -6.21 -1.51 19.67
N VAL A 400 -7.55 -1.51 19.77
CA VAL A 400 -8.49 -1.36 18.66
C VAL A 400 -9.41 -0.20 18.98
N LEU A 401 -9.45 0.82 18.12
CA LEU A 401 -10.28 2.01 18.28
C LEU A 401 -11.15 2.21 17.03
N TYR A 402 -12.41 2.52 17.22
CA TYR A 402 -13.39 2.81 16.18
C TYR A 402 -14.09 4.14 16.50
N GLY A 403 -14.19 5.04 15.53
CA GLY A 403 -14.83 6.34 15.66
C GLY A 403 -13.90 7.40 16.26
N ASP A 404 -13.61 7.30 17.54
CA ASP A 404 -12.59 8.14 18.19
C ASP A 404 -11.25 7.39 18.26
N VAL A 405 -10.25 7.96 17.60
CA VAL A 405 -8.90 7.38 17.48
C VAL A 405 -7.80 8.31 18.00
N GLN A 406 -8.16 9.37 18.74
CA GLN A 406 -7.22 10.40 19.16
C GLN A 406 -6.08 9.82 20.01
N GLU A 407 -6.38 8.93 20.92
CA GLU A 407 -5.41 8.30 21.83
C GLU A 407 -4.61 7.15 21.19
N GLY A 408 -4.90 6.79 19.93
CA GLY A 408 -4.24 5.67 19.25
C GLY A 408 -2.72 5.79 19.21
N GLY A 409 -2.19 6.99 18.95
CA GLY A 409 -0.75 7.24 18.96
C GLY A 409 -0.10 6.96 20.33
N TRP A 410 -0.73 7.40 21.40
CA TRP A 410 -0.27 7.18 22.76
C TRP A 410 -0.33 5.69 23.14
N PHE A 411 -1.41 4.99 22.85
CA PHE A 411 -1.46 3.55 23.07
C PHE A 411 -0.36 2.80 22.31
N PHE A 412 -0.05 3.26 21.09
CA PHE A 412 1.03 2.67 20.32
C PHE A 412 2.40 2.91 20.94
N GLU A 413 2.67 4.11 21.48
CA GLU A 413 3.89 4.40 22.24
C GLU A 413 4.03 3.48 23.46
N LEU A 414 2.93 3.27 24.23
CA LEU A 414 2.92 2.36 25.37
C LEU A 414 3.22 0.90 24.96
N ILE A 415 2.65 0.46 23.81
CA ILE A 415 2.92 -0.87 23.24
C ILE A 415 4.39 -1.01 22.83
N GLN A 416 4.92 -0.04 22.08
CA GLN A 416 6.30 -0.08 21.59
C GLN A 416 7.33 -0.10 22.71
N ASN A 417 7.10 0.71 23.75
CA ASN A 417 8.00 0.85 24.87
C ASN A 417 7.81 -0.26 25.93
N GLN A 418 6.85 -1.17 25.72
CA GLN A 418 6.48 -2.19 26.72
C GLN A 418 6.29 -1.59 28.12
N GLN A 419 5.64 -0.40 28.14
CA GLN A 419 5.46 0.39 29.35
C GLN A 419 4.60 -0.34 30.36
N ASP A 420 5.07 -0.36 31.63
CA ASP A 420 4.25 -0.82 32.77
C ASP A 420 3.12 0.19 33.01
N ILE A 421 1.89 -0.29 32.99
CA ILE A 421 0.67 0.53 33.12
C ILE A 421 -0.07 0.26 34.46
N SER A 422 0.51 -0.49 35.37
CA SER A 422 -0.13 -0.87 36.65
C SER A 422 -0.70 0.33 37.41
N ALA A 423 0.03 1.46 37.42
CA ALA A 423 -0.38 2.69 38.09
C ALA A 423 -1.52 3.45 37.39
N ILE A 424 -1.76 3.22 36.11
CA ILE A 424 -2.73 4.00 35.29
C ILE A 424 -3.85 3.15 34.70
N LYS A 425 -3.83 1.85 34.92
CA LYS A 425 -4.73 0.89 34.27
C LYS A 425 -6.21 1.26 34.40
N ASP A 426 -6.64 1.66 35.60
CA ASP A 426 -8.02 2.06 35.88
C ASP A 426 -8.45 3.35 35.17
N LYS A 427 -7.49 4.15 34.70
CA LYS A 427 -7.71 5.43 34.02
C LYS A 427 -7.38 5.39 32.54
N LEU A 428 -6.84 4.29 32.05
CA LEU A 428 -6.28 4.15 30.72
C LEU A 428 -7.28 4.56 29.61
N LEU A 429 -8.54 4.15 29.72
CA LEU A 429 -9.61 4.46 28.77
C LEU A 429 -10.09 5.92 28.79
N PHE A 430 -9.69 6.71 29.80
CA PHE A 430 -9.98 8.15 29.84
C PHE A 430 -8.95 8.99 29.08
N GLY A 431 -7.88 8.35 28.56
CA GLY A 431 -6.88 8.96 27.73
C GLY A 431 -5.63 9.46 28.48
N LYS A 432 -4.67 9.91 27.67
CA LYS A 432 -3.33 10.32 28.11
C LYS A 432 -3.35 11.38 29.20
N ALA A 433 -4.18 12.41 29.04
CA ALA A 433 -4.25 13.54 29.98
C ALA A 433 -4.60 13.13 31.42
N PHE A 434 -5.35 12.04 31.62
CA PHE A 434 -5.70 11.54 32.94
C PHE A 434 -4.64 10.63 33.57
N CYS A 435 -3.64 10.24 32.80
CA CYS A 435 -2.61 9.28 33.17
C CYS A 435 -1.21 9.90 33.33
N GLU A 436 -0.93 11.07 32.72
CA GLU A 436 0.43 11.66 32.66
C GLU A 436 1.04 11.93 34.02
N GLU A 437 0.25 12.45 34.98
CA GLU A 437 0.75 12.74 36.34
C GLU A 437 1.22 11.46 37.08
N LEU A 438 0.61 10.32 36.76
CA LEU A 438 0.90 9.02 37.39
C LEU A 438 2.06 8.26 36.71
N LEU A 439 2.38 8.58 35.48
CA LEU A 439 3.52 8.00 34.75
C LEU A 439 4.83 8.76 35.02
N ALA A 440 4.76 9.98 35.55
CA ALA A 440 5.92 10.83 35.83
C ALA A 440 6.51 10.60 37.23
N GLY A 441 5.88 9.81 38.11
CA GLY A 441 6.32 9.45 39.46
C GLY A 441 6.87 8.05 39.52
#